data_54abe5bc18f1622e115285a037c79432
#
_entry.id   54abe5bc18f1622e115285a037c79432
#
_cell.length_a   1.000
_cell.length_b   1.000
_cell.length_c   1.000
_cell.angle_alpha   90.00
_cell.angle_beta   90.00
_cell.angle_gamma   90.00
#
_symmetry.space_group_name_H-M   'P 1'
#
loop_
_entity.id
_entity.type
_entity.pdbx_description
1 polymer ?
#
loop_
_entity_poly.entity_id
_entity_poly.type
_entity_poly.pdbx_seq_one_letter_code
_entity_poly.pdbx_strand_id
1 'polypeptide(L)'
;MQKEMPFLAETRGLQNAPEELVQKCRHGLDAIRLCIQLSGNTHEYLCAELGIDKGHFSRIMQGKAWFPDTKRIELMNLCGNRAPAQYDAIMTGCDLVEKSKEAQILALKAQLAALGVAA
;
A
#
# COMPACT_ATOMS: atom_id res chain seq x y z
N MET A 1 3.98 -15.44 13.41
CA MET A 1 4.45 -15.25 12.06
C MET A 1 5.96 -14.98 12.04
N GLN A 2 6.61 -15.58 11.11
CA GLN A 2 8.04 -15.38 10.96
C GLN A 2 8.31 -13.98 10.43
N LYS A 3 9.10 -13.23 11.16
CA LYS A 3 9.48 -11.92 10.72
C LYS A 3 10.50 -12.02 9.61
N GLU A 4 10.25 -11.37 8.52
CA GLU A 4 11.21 -11.33 7.42
C GLU A 4 12.47 -10.62 7.87
N MET A 5 13.57 -11.00 7.27
CA MET A 5 14.81 -10.27 7.51
C MET A 5 14.60 -8.84 7.00
N PRO A 6 14.90 -7.83 7.83
CA PRO A 6 14.54 -6.47 7.45
C PRO A 6 15.09 -6.03 6.10
N PHE A 7 16.32 -6.43 5.78
CA PHE A 7 16.90 -6.00 4.52
C PHE A 7 16.20 -6.63 3.31
N LEU A 8 15.66 -7.84 3.47
CA LEU A 8 14.91 -8.48 2.39
C LEU A 8 13.59 -7.77 2.17
N ALA A 9 12.92 -7.40 3.25
CA ALA A 9 11.67 -6.67 3.15
C ALA A 9 11.89 -5.34 2.45
N GLU A 10 12.96 -4.65 2.78
CA GLU A 10 13.29 -3.38 2.15
C GLU A 10 13.65 -3.54 0.68
N THR A 11 14.42 -4.60 0.38
CA THR A 11 14.84 -4.86 -1.00
C THR A 11 13.66 -5.18 -1.88
N ARG A 12 12.72 -5.95 -1.33
CA ARG A 12 11.54 -6.34 -2.07
C ARG A 12 10.66 -5.15 -2.38
N GLY A 13 10.54 -4.27 -1.40
CA GLY A 13 9.76 -3.07 -1.57
C GLY A 13 8.28 -3.31 -1.67
N LEU A 14 7.58 -2.25 -2.01
CA LEU A 14 6.15 -2.24 -2.17
C LEU A 14 5.83 -2.62 -3.60
N GLN A 15 4.87 -3.51 -3.80
CA GLN A 15 4.50 -4.01 -5.12
C GLN A 15 3.01 -3.87 -5.36
N ASN A 16 2.63 -3.84 -6.62
CA ASN A 16 1.22 -3.89 -6.96
C ASN A 16 0.67 -5.28 -6.67
N ALA A 17 -0.55 -5.32 -6.17
CA ALA A 17 -1.29 -6.56 -6.06
C ALA A 17 -1.72 -7.03 -7.46
N PRO A 18 -2.05 -8.33 -7.62
CA PRO A 18 -2.56 -8.79 -8.91
C PRO A 18 -3.80 -7.99 -9.31
N GLU A 19 -3.76 -7.45 -10.51
CA GLU A 19 -4.79 -6.53 -10.95
C GLU A 19 -6.17 -7.18 -10.97
N GLU A 20 -6.25 -8.42 -11.38
CA GLU A 20 -7.53 -9.11 -11.44
C GLU A 20 -8.18 -9.24 -10.06
N LEU A 21 -7.40 -9.32 -9.00
CA LEU A 21 -7.95 -9.38 -7.66
C LEU A 21 -8.46 -8.02 -7.22
N VAL A 22 -7.72 -6.96 -7.57
CA VAL A 22 -8.14 -5.62 -7.22
C VAL A 22 -9.43 -5.25 -7.97
N GLN A 23 -9.54 -5.69 -9.22
CA GLN A 23 -10.73 -5.41 -10.03
C GLN A 23 -11.99 -6.04 -9.47
N LYS A 24 -11.87 -7.09 -8.67
CA LYS A 24 -13.02 -7.72 -8.04
C LYS A 24 -13.50 -6.99 -6.80
N CYS A 25 -12.72 -6.05 -6.31
CA CYS A 25 -13.11 -5.28 -5.13
C CYS A 25 -14.24 -4.33 -5.50
N ARG A 26 -15.25 -4.26 -4.63
CA ARG A 26 -16.41 -3.40 -4.85
C ARG A 26 -16.42 -2.18 -3.96
N HIS A 27 -15.68 -2.24 -2.86
CA HIS A 27 -15.62 -1.17 -1.88
C HIS A 27 -14.18 -1.00 -1.42
N GLY A 28 -13.89 0.17 -0.87
CA GLY A 28 -12.55 0.42 -0.35
C GLY A 28 -12.13 -0.59 0.69
N LEU A 29 -13.06 -1.04 1.51
CA LEU A 29 -12.76 -2.04 2.53
C LEU A 29 -12.34 -3.37 1.91
N ASP A 30 -12.92 -3.73 0.77
CA ASP A 30 -12.50 -4.96 0.07
C ASP A 30 -11.03 -4.89 -0.31
N ALA A 31 -10.58 -3.73 -0.75
CA ALA A 31 -9.19 -3.55 -1.13
C ALA A 31 -8.26 -3.62 0.09
N ILE A 32 -8.72 -3.09 1.22
CA ILE A 32 -7.95 -3.17 2.46
C ILE A 32 -7.87 -4.62 2.92
N ARG A 33 -8.97 -5.35 2.85
CA ARG A 33 -8.98 -6.77 3.20
C ARG A 33 -8.06 -7.57 2.27
N LEU A 34 -8.10 -7.25 1.00
CA LEU A 34 -7.23 -7.92 0.03
C LEU A 34 -5.76 -7.64 0.34
N CYS A 35 -5.44 -6.39 0.66
CA CYS A 35 -4.08 -6.00 1.02
C CYS A 35 -3.57 -6.85 2.18
N ILE A 36 -4.39 -6.99 3.20
CA ILE A 36 -4.02 -7.76 4.39
C ILE A 36 -3.91 -9.25 4.06
N GLN A 37 -4.87 -9.76 3.31
CA GLN A 37 -4.91 -11.18 2.97
C GLN A 37 -3.68 -11.59 2.16
N LEU A 38 -3.29 -10.78 1.19
CA LEU A 38 -2.12 -11.08 0.36
C LEU A 38 -0.83 -11.06 1.17
N SER A 39 -0.79 -10.27 2.24
CA SER A 39 0.43 -10.16 3.04
C SER A 39 0.65 -11.36 3.94
N GLY A 40 -0.42 -12.04 4.31
CA GLY A 40 -0.34 -13.12 5.28
C GLY A 40 -0.12 -12.64 6.72
N ASN A 41 -0.10 -11.33 6.95
CA ASN A 41 0.07 -10.79 8.29
C ASN A 41 -1.18 -11.05 9.13
N THR A 42 -0.97 -11.31 10.42
CA THR A 42 -2.10 -11.47 11.32
C THR A 42 -2.69 -10.11 11.67
N HIS A 43 -3.97 -10.11 12.02
CA HIS A 43 -4.61 -8.89 12.47
C HIS A 43 -3.95 -8.37 13.74
N GLU A 44 -3.52 -9.27 14.58
CA GLU A 44 -2.84 -8.90 15.82
C GLU A 44 -1.55 -8.13 15.55
N TYR A 45 -0.77 -8.63 14.61
CA TYR A 45 0.46 -7.96 14.23
C TYR A 45 0.17 -6.56 13.65
N LEU A 46 -0.82 -6.48 12.79
CA LEU A 46 -1.17 -5.21 12.16
C LEU A 46 -1.68 -4.20 13.18
N CYS A 47 -2.49 -4.65 14.13
CA CYS A 47 -2.97 -3.76 15.19
C CYS A 47 -1.81 -3.17 15.98
N ALA A 48 -0.84 -4.02 16.33
CA ALA A 48 0.33 -3.57 17.08
C ALA A 48 1.14 -2.56 16.30
N GLU A 49 1.40 -2.87 15.02
CA GLU A 49 2.24 -2.01 14.19
C GLU A 49 1.55 -0.69 13.82
N LEU A 50 0.25 -0.75 13.59
CA LEU A 50 -0.51 0.45 13.19
C LEU A 50 -0.99 1.26 14.38
N GLY A 51 -0.89 0.69 15.58
CA GLY A 51 -1.39 1.38 16.77
C GLY A 51 -2.89 1.48 16.79
N ILE A 52 -3.58 0.47 16.27
CA ILE A 52 -5.04 0.42 16.27
C ILE A 52 -5.49 -0.61 17.30
N ASP A 53 -6.45 -0.22 18.12
CA ASP A 53 -7.03 -1.12 19.11
C ASP A 53 -7.68 -2.33 18.43
N LYS A 54 -7.54 -3.50 19.02
CA LYS A 54 -8.06 -4.74 18.45
C LYS A 54 -9.56 -4.70 18.20
N GLY A 55 -10.30 -4.16 19.15
CA GLY A 55 -11.75 -4.06 19.02
C GLY A 55 -12.13 -3.12 17.88
N HIS A 56 -11.43 -2.01 17.78
CA HIS A 56 -11.68 -1.06 16.71
C HIS A 56 -11.32 -1.67 15.35
N PHE A 57 -10.19 -2.36 15.28
CA PHE A 57 -9.77 -3.01 14.04
C PHE A 57 -10.81 -4.05 13.59
N SER A 58 -11.33 -4.81 14.55
CA SER A 58 -12.36 -5.80 14.25
C SER A 58 -13.60 -5.13 13.65
N ARG A 59 -14.00 -4.00 14.22
CA ARG A 59 -15.16 -3.25 13.68
C ARG A 59 -14.90 -2.74 12.29
N ILE A 60 -13.67 -2.30 12.02
CA ILE A 60 -13.29 -1.87 10.66
C ILE A 60 -13.43 -3.02 9.69
N MET A 61 -12.91 -4.18 10.06
CA MET A 61 -12.95 -5.35 9.18
C MET A 61 -14.38 -5.85 8.95
N GLN A 62 -15.30 -5.54 9.86
CA GLN A 62 -16.71 -5.90 9.71
C GLN A 62 -17.51 -4.85 8.95
N GLY A 63 -16.87 -3.76 8.56
CA GLY A 63 -17.56 -2.68 7.87
C GLY A 63 -18.33 -1.74 8.77
N LYS A 64 -18.09 -1.81 10.08
CA LYS A 64 -18.82 -0.99 11.06
C LYS A 64 -18.07 0.28 11.44
N ALA A 65 -16.86 0.43 10.98
CA ALA A 65 -16.05 1.62 11.24
C ALA A 65 -15.14 1.85 10.05
N TRP A 66 -14.68 3.08 9.90
CA TRP A 66 -13.82 3.44 8.79
C TRP A 66 -12.37 3.14 9.12
N PHE A 67 -11.62 2.71 8.11
CA PHE A 67 -10.17 2.57 8.27
C PHE A 67 -9.56 3.98 8.29
N PRO A 68 -8.66 4.29 9.25
CA PRO A 68 -8.08 5.63 9.34
C PRO A 68 -7.26 5.96 8.09
N ASP A 69 -7.59 7.07 7.45
CA ASP A 69 -6.87 7.50 6.25
C ASP A 69 -5.38 7.67 6.50
N THR A 70 -5.03 8.17 7.69
CA THR A 70 -3.63 8.41 8.03
C THR A 70 -2.81 7.14 8.12
N LYS A 71 -3.47 5.98 8.18
CA LYS A 71 -2.80 4.69 8.32
C LYS A 71 -2.79 3.88 7.03
N ARG A 72 -3.37 4.40 5.95
CA ARG A 72 -3.49 3.61 4.72
C ARG A 72 -2.13 3.32 4.08
N ILE A 73 -1.28 4.33 3.99
CA ILE A 73 0.05 4.15 3.40
C ILE A 73 0.88 3.24 4.28
N GLU A 74 0.79 3.42 5.58
CA GLU A 74 1.50 2.56 6.53
C GLU A 74 1.06 1.11 6.38
N LEU A 75 -0.25 0.88 6.21
CA LEU A 75 -0.77 -0.46 5.99
C LEU A 75 -0.17 -1.09 4.73
N MET A 76 -0.15 -0.35 3.63
CA MET A 76 0.39 -0.85 2.38
C MET A 76 1.87 -1.21 2.54
N ASN A 77 2.62 -0.37 3.24
CA ASN A 77 4.03 -0.64 3.47
C ASN A 77 4.24 -1.89 4.33
N LEU A 78 3.40 -2.08 5.34
CA LEU A 78 3.49 -3.26 6.19
C LEU A 78 3.11 -4.53 5.44
N CYS A 79 2.12 -4.43 4.56
CA CYS A 79 1.62 -5.58 3.82
C CYS A 79 2.36 -5.83 2.52
N GLY A 80 3.11 -4.85 2.05
CA GLY A 80 3.95 -5.02 0.87
C GLY A 80 3.21 -4.96 -0.44
N ASN A 81 1.99 -4.45 -0.47
CA ASN A 81 1.27 -4.30 -1.72
C ASN A 81 0.39 -3.06 -1.71
N ARG A 82 0.03 -2.61 -2.91
CA ARG A 82 -0.69 -1.35 -3.11
C ARG A 82 -2.17 -1.54 -3.42
N ALA A 83 -2.77 -2.63 -2.99
CA ALA A 83 -4.16 -2.91 -3.35
C ALA A 83 -5.10 -1.74 -3.08
N PRO A 84 -5.06 -1.07 -1.92
CA PRO A 84 -5.95 0.07 -1.69
C PRO A 84 -5.74 1.21 -2.68
N ALA A 85 -4.49 1.53 -3.00
CA ALA A 85 -4.19 2.60 -3.95
C ALA A 85 -4.60 2.22 -5.36
N GLN A 86 -4.41 0.95 -5.73
CA GLN A 86 -4.83 0.46 -7.03
C GLN A 86 -6.35 0.54 -7.18
N TYR A 87 -7.07 0.20 -6.12
CA TYR A 87 -8.51 0.30 -6.13
C TYR A 87 -8.96 1.74 -6.39
N ASP A 88 -8.35 2.69 -5.70
CA ASP A 88 -8.68 4.09 -5.90
C ASP A 88 -8.41 4.52 -7.34
N ALA A 89 -7.30 4.07 -7.91
CA ALA A 89 -6.96 4.40 -9.29
C ALA A 89 -7.99 3.84 -10.26
N ILE A 90 -8.36 2.58 -10.08
CA ILE A 90 -9.34 1.93 -10.96
C ILE A 90 -10.68 2.66 -10.88
N MET A 91 -11.11 3.02 -9.68
CA MET A 91 -12.39 3.68 -9.49
C MET A 91 -12.42 5.08 -10.07
N THR A 92 -11.26 5.68 -10.28
CA THR A 92 -11.16 7.00 -10.89
C THR A 92 -10.74 6.94 -12.36
N GLY A 93 -10.77 5.74 -12.95
CA GLY A 93 -10.51 5.58 -14.37
C GLY A 93 -9.04 5.52 -14.73
N CYS A 94 -8.20 5.13 -13.80
CA CYS A 94 -6.75 5.12 -14.02
C CYS A 94 -6.17 3.77 -13.67
N ASP A 95 -4.94 3.56 -14.09
CA ASP A 95 -4.13 2.44 -13.64
C ASP A 95 -3.00 2.96 -12.80
N LEU A 96 -2.64 2.21 -11.79
CA LEU A 96 -1.51 2.55 -10.96
C LEU A 96 -0.29 1.79 -11.46
N VAL A 97 0.68 2.54 -11.98
CA VAL A 97 1.87 1.97 -12.60
C VAL A 97 3.09 2.50 -11.87
N GLU A 98 4.01 1.59 -11.56
CA GLU A 98 5.26 1.96 -10.92
C GLU A 98 6.11 2.80 -11.86
N LYS A 99 6.77 3.80 -11.31
CA LYS A 99 7.69 4.61 -12.11
C LYS A 99 8.87 3.75 -12.53
N SER A 100 9.19 3.79 -13.81
CA SER A 100 10.37 3.10 -14.32
C SER A 100 11.63 3.80 -13.79
N LYS A 101 12.76 3.08 -13.83
CA LYS A 101 14.02 3.70 -13.46
C LYS A 101 14.35 4.88 -14.35
N GLU A 102 14.08 4.74 -15.63
CA GLU A 102 14.32 5.81 -16.58
C GLU A 102 13.50 7.04 -16.28
N ALA A 103 12.22 6.82 -15.94
CA ALA A 103 11.35 7.94 -15.57
C ALA A 103 11.82 8.60 -14.30
N GLN A 104 12.30 7.82 -13.34
CA GLN A 104 12.80 8.34 -12.09
C GLN A 104 14.06 9.18 -12.31
N ILE A 105 14.97 8.71 -13.14
CA ILE A 105 16.18 9.43 -13.46
C ILE A 105 15.85 10.75 -14.15
N LEU A 106 14.92 10.69 -15.10
CA LEU A 106 14.52 11.88 -15.84
C LEU A 106 13.88 12.92 -14.90
N ALA A 107 13.04 12.48 -13.99
CA ALA A 107 12.41 13.36 -13.01
C ALA A 107 13.46 14.01 -12.11
N LEU A 108 14.46 13.23 -11.71
CA LEU A 108 15.53 13.73 -10.86
C LEU A 108 16.36 14.79 -11.59
N LYS A 109 16.67 14.56 -12.86
CA LYS A 109 17.39 15.52 -13.66
C LYS A 109 16.60 16.82 -13.81
N ALA A 110 15.30 16.71 -14.01
CA ALA A 110 14.45 17.88 -14.10
C ALA A 110 14.45 18.69 -12.81
N GLN A 111 14.44 18.00 -11.67
CA GLN A 111 14.50 18.67 -10.38
C GLN A 111 15.82 19.42 -10.20
N LEU A 112 16.91 18.78 -10.57
CA LEU A 112 18.23 19.39 -10.48
C LEU A 112 18.31 20.64 -11.36
N ALA A 113 17.78 20.55 -12.57
CA ALA A 113 17.75 21.68 -13.48
C ALA A 113 16.92 22.84 -12.89
N ALA A 114 15.79 22.50 -12.29
CA ALA A 114 14.93 23.52 -11.69
C ALA A 114 15.59 24.21 -10.50
N LEU A 115 16.50 23.51 -9.83
CA LEU A 115 17.25 24.10 -8.71
C LEU A 115 18.46 24.88 -9.16
N GLY A 116 18.74 24.90 -10.48
CA GLY A 116 19.88 25.63 -10.99
C GLY A 116 21.20 24.89 -10.83
N VAL A 117 21.15 23.60 -10.59
CA VAL A 117 22.36 22.81 -10.42
C VAL A 117 22.83 22.37 -11.80
N ALA A 118 24.13 22.53 -12.07
CA ALA A 118 24.69 22.11 -13.35
C ALA A 118 24.59 20.59 -13.47
N ALA A 119 24.23 20.14 -14.65
CA ALA A 119 24.09 18.71 -14.90
C ALA A 119 25.45 18.03 -15.00
#